data_a8d8bc07bb3b03c6535be6f38d529c06
#
_entry.id   a8d8bc07bb3b03c6535be6f38d529c06
#
_cell.length_a   1.000
_cell.length_b   1.000
_cell.length_c   1.000
_cell.angle_alpha   90.00
_cell.angle_beta   90.00
_cell.angle_gamma   90.00
#
_symmetry.space_group_name_H-M   'P 1'
#
loop_
_entity.id
_entity.type
_entity.pdbx_description
1 polymer ?
#
loop_
_entity_poly.entity_id
_entity_poly.type
_entity_poly.pdbx_seq_one_letter_code
_entity_poly.pdbx_strand_id
1 'polypeptide(L)'
;LAFGEQTFRPTKDGALAYFVGHSDEYPNDGGFGIKGWVKTEWETAAEYTKGDVGIWQGNGKFTDKNGNVTIVDKTFGYKKDAEGTLRIVLHHSSLPYAPTAAPITSADLEEARKVWGGALCAVSAAYKKGGIEEATKVANGALDAAYGYNMGDVLFKPTLAFGEQTFRPTKDGALAY
;
A
#
# COMPACT_ATOMS: atom_id res chain seq x y z
N LEU A 1 7.47 -1.99 -10.50
CA LEU A 1 6.39 -2.39 -11.41
C LEU A 1 6.46 -1.55 -12.66
N ALA A 2 6.40 -2.21 -13.84
CA ALA A 2 6.30 -1.50 -15.11
C ALA A 2 4.87 -0.95 -15.28
N PHE A 3 4.74 0.32 -15.61
CA PHE A 3 3.47 1.01 -15.80
C PHE A 3 3.59 2.12 -16.85
N GLY A 4 2.45 2.70 -17.26
CA GLY A 4 2.41 3.74 -18.26
C GLY A 4 2.63 3.20 -19.69
N GLU A 5 3.25 4.00 -20.54
CA GLU A 5 3.42 3.67 -21.96
C GLU A 5 4.44 2.55 -22.21
N GLN A 6 5.39 2.34 -21.29
CA GLN A 6 6.45 1.34 -21.39
C GLN A 6 6.19 0.13 -20.48
N THR A 7 5.07 -0.55 -20.67
CA THR A 7 4.68 -1.70 -19.84
C THR A 7 5.48 -2.96 -20.14
N PHE A 8 5.93 -3.15 -21.39
CA PHE A 8 6.63 -4.36 -21.83
C PHE A 8 8.16 -4.16 -21.92
N ARG A 9 8.91 -5.28 -21.77
CA ARG A 9 10.37 -5.34 -21.86
C ARG A 9 10.78 -6.40 -22.87
N PRO A 10 10.70 -6.10 -24.19
CA PRO A 10 10.95 -7.10 -25.24
C PRO A 10 12.45 -7.40 -25.46
N THR A 11 13.33 -6.55 -24.92
CA THR A 11 14.77 -6.68 -25.09
C THR A 11 15.45 -7.13 -23.80
N LYS A 12 16.68 -7.65 -23.92
CA LYS A 12 17.51 -8.01 -22.77
C LYS A 12 17.81 -6.78 -21.88
N ASP A 13 18.06 -5.62 -22.46
CA ASP A 13 18.37 -4.39 -21.73
C ASP A 13 17.13 -3.88 -20.99
N GLY A 14 15.95 -3.95 -21.60
CA GLY A 14 14.70 -3.67 -20.91
C GLY A 14 14.42 -4.63 -19.75
N ALA A 15 14.70 -5.93 -19.94
CA ALA A 15 14.60 -6.90 -18.84
C ALA A 15 15.61 -6.61 -17.73
N LEU A 16 16.85 -6.21 -18.07
CA LEU A 16 17.87 -5.82 -17.09
C LEU A 16 17.39 -4.61 -16.27
N ALA A 17 16.83 -3.58 -16.92
CA ALA A 17 16.25 -2.42 -16.23
C ALA A 17 15.17 -2.83 -15.23
N TYR A 18 14.30 -3.78 -15.57
CA TYR A 18 13.31 -4.32 -14.63
C TYR A 18 13.96 -4.93 -13.38
N PHE A 19 15.05 -5.68 -13.53
CA PHE A 19 15.71 -6.35 -12.39
C PHE A 19 16.51 -5.40 -11.51
N VAL A 20 17.26 -4.44 -12.10
CA VAL A 20 18.20 -3.61 -11.33
C VAL A 20 17.88 -2.12 -11.31
N GLY A 21 16.91 -1.66 -12.10
CA GLY A 21 16.58 -0.23 -12.23
C GLY A 21 17.69 0.58 -12.91
N HIS A 22 17.72 1.88 -12.64
CA HIS A 22 18.76 2.83 -13.08
C HIS A 22 18.97 2.89 -14.59
N SER A 23 17.89 2.80 -15.38
CA SER A 23 17.91 2.90 -16.83
C SER A 23 17.27 4.21 -17.29
N ASP A 24 17.98 4.97 -18.12
CA ASP A 24 17.43 6.19 -18.72
C ASP A 24 16.28 5.88 -19.69
N GLU A 25 16.34 4.73 -20.36
CA GLU A 25 15.27 4.26 -21.26
C GLU A 25 14.01 3.84 -20.50
N TYR A 26 14.17 3.30 -19.28
CA TYR A 26 13.07 2.83 -18.41
C TYR A 26 13.13 3.51 -17.03
N PRO A 27 12.90 4.83 -16.94
CA PRO A 27 13.13 5.60 -15.71
C PRO A 27 12.19 5.21 -14.56
N ASN A 28 11.07 4.56 -14.85
CA ASN A 28 10.10 4.09 -13.84
C ASN A 28 10.47 2.74 -13.20
N ASP A 29 11.51 2.07 -13.68
CA ASP A 29 11.96 0.80 -13.14
C ASP A 29 12.84 1.01 -11.90
N GLY A 30 12.30 0.68 -10.74
CA GLY A 30 13.02 0.77 -9.46
C GLY A 30 13.82 -0.49 -9.11
N GLY A 31 14.01 -1.44 -10.04
CA GLY A 31 14.75 -2.68 -9.81
C GLY A 31 14.03 -3.67 -8.91
N PHE A 32 13.20 -4.53 -9.47
CA PHE A 32 12.50 -5.55 -8.68
C PHE A 32 13.47 -6.53 -8.00
N GLY A 33 14.58 -6.87 -8.65
CA GLY A 33 15.56 -7.82 -8.13
C GLY A 33 16.40 -7.29 -6.94
N ILE A 34 16.52 -5.97 -6.79
CA ILE A 34 17.33 -5.34 -5.73
C ILE A 34 16.53 -4.89 -4.51
N LYS A 35 15.27 -5.32 -4.37
CA LYS A 35 14.40 -4.96 -3.23
C LYS A 35 14.70 -5.70 -1.92
N GLY A 36 15.79 -6.46 -1.86
CA GLY A 36 16.21 -7.14 -0.62
C GLY A 36 15.39 -8.40 -0.32
N TRP A 37 15.01 -9.13 -1.35
CA TRP A 37 14.33 -10.41 -1.20
C TRP A 37 15.24 -11.45 -0.52
N VAL A 38 14.72 -12.14 0.49
CA VAL A 38 15.44 -13.19 1.23
C VAL A 38 14.80 -14.56 1.07
N LYS A 39 13.55 -14.63 0.60
CA LYS A 39 12.83 -15.88 0.37
C LYS A 39 11.87 -15.73 -0.81
N THR A 40 11.74 -16.81 -1.59
CA THR A 40 10.71 -16.95 -2.64
C THR A 40 9.96 -18.26 -2.46
N GLU A 41 8.64 -18.22 -2.65
CA GLU A 41 7.77 -19.39 -2.60
C GLU A 41 6.85 -19.34 -3.82
N TRP A 42 6.48 -20.52 -4.33
CA TRP A 42 5.70 -20.64 -5.55
C TRP A 42 4.47 -21.49 -5.29
N GLU A 43 3.32 -21.01 -5.73
CA GLU A 43 2.06 -21.72 -5.68
C GLU A 43 1.55 -21.92 -7.09
N THR A 44 1.53 -23.17 -7.55
CA THR A 44 1.11 -23.51 -8.89
C THR A 44 -0.41 -23.55 -9.01
N ALA A 45 -0.96 -22.75 -9.90
CA ALA A 45 -2.37 -22.82 -10.27
C ALA A 45 -2.59 -23.81 -11.41
N ALA A 46 -1.75 -23.76 -12.45
CA ALA A 46 -1.85 -24.64 -13.61
C ALA A 46 -0.50 -24.79 -14.34
N GLU A 47 -0.35 -25.93 -15.02
CA GLU A 47 0.77 -26.23 -15.90
C GLU A 47 0.29 -26.85 -17.20
N TYR A 48 1.00 -26.57 -18.29
CA TYR A 48 0.80 -27.20 -19.59
C TYR A 48 2.15 -27.55 -20.20
N THR A 49 2.31 -28.76 -20.67
CA THR A 49 3.53 -29.20 -21.36
C THR A 49 3.19 -29.94 -22.63
N LYS A 50 3.88 -29.63 -23.73
CA LYS A 50 3.78 -30.35 -25.00
C LYS A 50 5.05 -30.22 -25.81
N GLY A 51 5.70 -31.34 -26.07
CA GLY A 51 6.98 -31.34 -26.84
C GLY A 51 8.06 -30.56 -26.11
N ASP A 52 8.57 -29.53 -26.75
CA ASP A 52 9.62 -28.65 -26.24
C ASP A 52 9.11 -27.35 -25.56
N VAL A 53 7.77 -27.23 -25.38
CA VAL A 53 7.10 -26.06 -24.80
C VAL A 53 6.45 -26.41 -23.48
N GLY A 54 6.62 -25.53 -22.49
CA GLY A 54 5.95 -25.54 -21.19
C GLY A 54 5.36 -24.18 -20.84
N ILE A 55 4.19 -24.18 -20.21
CA ILE A 55 3.59 -22.97 -19.63
C ILE A 55 3.28 -23.28 -18.16
N TRP A 56 3.64 -22.34 -17.29
CA TRP A 56 3.32 -22.38 -15.87
C TRP A 56 2.58 -21.12 -15.47
N GLN A 57 1.56 -21.23 -14.64
CA GLN A 57 0.83 -20.11 -14.07
C GLN A 57 0.59 -20.34 -12.58
N GLY A 58 0.72 -19.28 -11.79
CA GLY A 58 0.52 -19.32 -10.35
C GLY A 58 0.96 -18.06 -9.65
N ASN A 59 1.13 -18.14 -8.33
CA ASN A 59 1.59 -17.03 -7.50
C ASN A 59 3.06 -17.19 -7.11
N GLY A 60 3.80 -16.09 -7.18
CA GLY A 60 5.10 -15.94 -6.54
C GLY A 60 4.97 -15.10 -5.27
N LYS A 61 5.44 -15.64 -4.13
CA LYS A 61 5.50 -14.94 -2.85
C LYS A 61 6.96 -14.56 -2.57
N PHE A 62 7.21 -13.29 -2.41
CA PHE A 62 8.55 -12.73 -2.21
C PHE A 62 8.62 -12.08 -0.83
N THR A 63 9.45 -12.61 0.05
CA THR A 63 9.65 -12.06 1.40
C THR A 63 10.92 -11.20 1.42
N ASP A 64 10.82 -9.97 1.89
CA ASP A 64 11.96 -9.08 2.08
C ASP A 64 12.67 -9.32 3.42
N LYS A 65 13.80 -8.63 3.63
CA LYS A 65 14.60 -8.72 4.88
C LYS A 65 13.87 -8.30 6.15
N ASN A 66 12.75 -7.59 6.03
CA ASN A 66 11.93 -7.12 7.15
C ASN A 66 10.75 -8.06 7.43
N GLY A 67 10.60 -9.14 6.64
CA GLY A 67 9.49 -10.08 6.75
C GLY A 67 8.23 -9.69 5.98
N ASN A 68 8.23 -8.58 5.23
CA ASN A 68 7.10 -8.21 4.40
C ASN A 68 6.99 -9.14 3.19
N VAL A 69 5.77 -9.59 2.89
CA VAL A 69 5.49 -10.49 1.77
C VAL A 69 4.82 -9.74 0.65
N THR A 70 5.40 -9.80 -0.56
CA THR A 70 4.78 -9.35 -1.79
C THR A 70 4.31 -10.56 -2.59
N ILE A 71 3.03 -10.60 -2.93
CA ILE A 71 2.44 -11.64 -3.78
C ILE A 71 2.24 -11.07 -5.17
N VAL A 72 2.61 -11.83 -6.18
CA VAL A 72 2.42 -11.48 -7.59
C VAL A 72 1.83 -12.66 -8.36
N ASP A 73 0.90 -12.39 -9.25
CA ASP A 73 0.45 -13.35 -10.25
C ASP A 73 1.51 -13.46 -11.33
N LYS A 74 1.85 -14.68 -11.72
CA LYS A 74 2.88 -14.94 -12.72
C LYS A 74 2.44 -15.95 -13.76
N THR A 75 2.88 -15.68 -14.98
CA THR A 75 2.84 -16.66 -16.08
C THR A 75 4.23 -16.74 -16.71
N PHE A 76 4.76 -17.95 -16.78
CA PHE A 76 5.99 -18.26 -17.50
C PHE A 76 5.71 -19.16 -18.68
N GLY A 77 6.21 -18.82 -19.85
CA GLY A 77 6.33 -19.70 -20.99
C GLY A 77 7.78 -20.13 -21.15
N TYR A 78 7.99 -21.42 -21.37
CA TYR A 78 9.30 -22.03 -21.52
C TYR A 78 9.42 -22.74 -22.86
N LYS A 79 10.62 -22.75 -23.42
CA LYS A 79 10.97 -23.54 -24.58
C LYS A 79 12.37 -24.12 -24.40
N LYS A 80 12.60 -25.36 -24.89
CA LYS A 80 13.95 -25.91 -24.99
C LYS A 80 14.68 -25.28 -26.18
N ASP A 81 15.92 -24.87 -25.98
CA ASP A 81 16.83 -24.48 -27.05
C ASP A 81 17.41 -25.71 -27.77
N ALA A 82 18.29 -25.47 -28.73
CA ALA A 82 18.92 -26.54 -29.53
C ALA A 82 19.77 -27.51 -28.69
N GLU A 83 20.30 -27.03 -27.57
CA GLU A 83 21.10 -27.80 -26.62
C GLU A 83 20.25 -28.52 -25.58
N GLY A 84 18.91 -28.39 -25.64
CA GLY A 84 17.97 -28.98 -24.72
C GLY A 84 17.79 -28.18 -23.41
N THR A 85 18.39 -27.01 -23.27
CA THR A 85 18.26 -26.15 -22.11
C THR A 85 16.91 -25.42 -22.11
N LEU A 86 16.22 -25.43 -20.97
CA LEU A 86 14.95 -24.74 -20.82
C LEU A 86 15.15 -23.22 -20.69
N ARG A 87 14.52 -22.46 -21.59
CA ARG A 87 14.60 -20.99 -21.63
C ARG A 87 13.21 -20.39 -21.40
N ILE A 88 13.16 -19.26 -20.68
CA ILE A 88 11.95 -18.45 -20.54
C ILE A 88 11.75 -17.67 -21.84
N VAL A 89 10.62 -17.87 -22.50
CA VAL A 89 10.21 -17.15 -23.73
C VAL A 89 8.99 -16.26 -23.51
N LEU A 90 8.31 -16.41 -22.38
CA LEU A 90 7.26 -15.52 -21.90
C LEU A 90 7.40 -15.34 -20.39
N HIS A 91 7.37 -14.09 -19.95
CA HIS A 91 7.33 -13.75 -18.53
C HIS A 91 6.32 -12.61 -18.32
N HIS A 92 5.21 -12.91 -17.68
CA HIS A 92 4.22 -11.92 -17.28
C HIS A 92 4.10 -11.90 -15.75
N SER A 93 3.95 -10.71 -15.19
CA SER A 93 3.65 -10.54 -13.77
C SER A 93 2.67 -9.40 -13.59
N SER A 94 1.71 -9.58 -12.69
CA SER A 94 0.82 -8.53 -12.21
C SER A 94 0.70 -8.61 -10.69
N LEU A 95 0.27 -7.53 -10.07
CA LEU A 95 -0.25 -7.64 -8.71
C LEU A 95 -1.61 -8.32 -8.79
N PRO A 96 -1.97 -9.15 -7.79
CA PRO A 96 -3.33 -9.64 -7.66
C PRO A 96 -4.31 -8.47 -7.67
N TYR A 97 -5.40 -8.58 -8.41
CA TYR A 97 -6.44 -7.56 -8.39
C TYR A 97 -6.99 -7.43 -6.97
N ALA A 98 -6.82 -6.26 -6.39
CA ALA A 98 -7.49 -5.89 -5.16
C ALA A 98 -8.53 -4.82 -5.51
N PRO A 99 -9.81 -5.02 -5.21
CA PRO A 99 -10.78 -3.94 -5.34
C PRO A 99 -10.28 -2.75 -4.48
N THR A 100 -10.44 -1.55 -4.99
CA THR A 100 -10.32 -0.31 -4.19
C THR A 100 -11.13 -0.50 -2.91
N ALA A 101 -10.61 0.06 -1.80
CA ALA A 101 -11.16 -0.11 -0.45
C ALA A 101 -12.68 -0.31 -0.44
N ALA A 102 -13.13 -1.31 0.32
CA ALA A 102 -14.56 -1.60 0.44
C ALA A 102 -15.32 -0.31 0.79
N PRO A 103 -16.53 -0.10 0.25
CA PRO A 103 -17.35 1.03 0.63
C PRO A 103 -17.55 1.09 2.15
N ILE A 104 -17.54 2.29 2.71
CA ILE A 104 -17.81 2.50 4.13
C ILE A 104 -19.17 1.90 4.48
N THR A 105 -19.22 1.10 5.53
CA THR A 105 -20.44 0.48 6.06
C THR A 105 -20.98 1.24 7.28
N SER A 106 -22.21 0.96 7.65
CA SER A 106 -22.78 1.49 8.90
C SER A 106 -21.99 1.03 10.14
N ALA A 107 -21.42 -0.17 10.12
CA ALA A 107 -20.58 -0.69 11.20
C ALA A 107 -19.28 0.11 11.35
N ASP A 108 -18.65 0.49 10.23
CA ASP A 108 -17.44 1.34 10.25
C ASP A 108 -17.75 2.72 10.86
N LEU A 109 -18.91 3.29 10.52
CA LEU A 109 -19.34 4.56 11.09
C LEU A 109 -19.66 4.45 12.58
N GLU A 110 -20.22 3.33 13.03
CA GLU A 110 -20.48 3.08 14.45
C GLU A 110 -19.16 2.96 15.22
N GLU A 111 -18.21 2.21 14.71
CA GLU A 111 -16.89 2.07 15.34
C GLU A 111 -16.14 3.40 15.39
N ALA A 112 -16.16 4.19 14.32
CA ALA A 112 -15.56 5.53 14.31
C ALA A 112 -16.16 6.45 15.38
N ARG A 113 -17.49 6.39 15.59
CA ARG A 113 -18.15 7.15 16.68
C ARG A 113 -17.74 6.67 18.07
N LYS A 114 -17.55 5.37 18.27
CA LYS A 114 -17.04 4.82 19.55
C LYS A 114 -15.62 5.29 19.83
N VAL A 115 -14.75 5.26 18.82
CA VAL A 115 -13.37 5.78 18.92
C VAL A 115 -13.38 7.25 19.31
N TRP A 116 -14.19 8.06 18.63
CA TRP A 116 -14.32 9.50 18.94
C TRP A 116 -14.83 9.75 20.36
N GLY A 117 -15.89 9.06 20.78
CA GLY A 117 -16.44 9.18 22.13
C GLY A 117 -15.46 8.75 23.22
N GLY A 118 -14.69 7.69 22.99
CA GLY A 118 -13.61 7.23 23.85
C GLY A 118 -12.50 8.26 23.99
N ALA A 119 -12.11 8.87 22.87
CA ALA A 119 -11.11 9.94 22.85
C ALA A 119 -11.54 11.15 23.68
N LEU A 120 -12.79 11.59 23.57
CA LEU A 120 -13.34 12.68 24.39
C LEU A 120 -13.26 12.39 25.89
N CYS A 121 -13.62 11.16 26.29
CA CYS A 121 -13.51 10.72 27.68
C CYS A 121 -12.05 10.69 28.16
N ALA A 122 -11.12 10.26 27.29
CA ALA A 122 -9.69 10.23 27.60
C ALA A 122 -9.11 11.64 27.81
N VAL A 123 -9.47 12.59 26.96
CA VAL A 123 -9.07 14.02 27.13
C VAL A 123 -9.58 14.55 28.46
N SER A 124 -10.85 14.29 28.81
CA SER A 124 -11.44 14.73 30.08
C SER A 124 -10.74 14.11 31.31
N ALA A 125 -10.36 12.83 31.22
CA ALA A 125 -9.59 12.16 32.27
C ALA A 125 -8.17 12.71 32.39
N ALA A 126 -7.52 13.00 31.27
CA ALA A 126 -6.20 13.61 31.24
C ALA A 126 -6.19 15.00 31.87
N TYR A 127 -7.22 15.82 31.60
CA TYR A 127 -7.37 17.12 32.25
C TYR A 127 -7.46 17.02 33.77
N LYS A 128 -8.25 16.07 34.29
CA LYS A 128 -8.34 15.83 35.74
C LYS A 128 -7.01 15.41 36.37
N LYS A 129 -6.18 14.71 35.62
CA LYS A 129 -4.90 14.15 36.10
C LYS A 129 -3.76 15.16 36.07
N GLY A 130 -3.61 15.92 34.96
CA GLY A 130 -2.46 16.75 34.69
C GLY A 130 -2.80 18.13 34.09
N GLY A 131 -4.06 18.57 34.19
CA GLY A 131 -4.48 19.88 33.70
C GLY A 131 -4.43 19.99 32.17
N ILE A 132 -4.32 21.24 31.69
CA ILE A 132 -4.43 21.56 30.27
C ILE A 132 -3.30 20.95 29.45
N GLU A 133 -2.09 20.85 30.00
CA GLU A 133 -0.94 20.30 29.28
C GLU A 133 -1.16 18.82 28.91
N GLU A 134 -1.56 17.98 29.86
CA GLU A 134 -1.81 16.58 29.62
C GLU A 134 -3.06 16.38 28.74
N ALA A 135 -4.09 17.19 28.91
CA ALA A 135 -5.27 17.18 28.06
C ALA A 135 -4.94 17.50 26.60
N THR A 136 -4.14 18.53 26.36
CA THR A 136 -3.70 18.93 25.01
C THR A 136 -2.89 17.82 24.33
N LYS A 137 -2.02 17.14 25.05
CA LYS A 137 -1.26 16.01 24.53
C LYS A 137 -2.16 14.87 24.08
N VAL A 138 -3.13 14.51 24.90
CA VAL A 138 -4.11 13.44 24.57
C VAL A 138 -5.03 13.86 23.43
N ALA A 139 -5.50 15.11 23.41
CA ALA A 139 -6.33 15.64 22.34
C ALA A 139 -5.57 15.68 20.99
N ASN A 140 -4.30 16.06 21.00
CA ASN A 140 -3.48 16.05 19.80
C ASN A 140 -3.36 14.63 19.20
N GLY A 141 -3.12 13.61 20.02
CA GLY A 141 -3.10 12.21 19.57
C GLY A 141 -4.47 11.73 19.06
N ALA A 142 -5.56 12.16 19.69
CA ALA A 142 -6.92 11.84 19.26
C ALA A 142 -7.24 12.46 17.88
N LEU A 143 -6.82 13.70 17.64
CA LEU A 143 -6.98 14.36 16.34
C LEU A 143 -6.18 13.65 15.25
N ASP A 144 -4.94 13.23 15.54
CA ASP A 144 -4.15 12.46 14.57
C ASP A 144 -4.77 11.10 14.21
N ALA A 145 -5.41 10.46 15.18
CA ALA A 145 -6.00 9.13 14.99
C ALA A 145 -7.38 9.15 14.33
N ALA A 146 -8.19 10.18 14.57
CA ALA A 146 -9.60 10.18 14.21
C ALA A 146 -10.00 11.21 13.14
N TYR A 147 -9.16 12.21 12.86
CA TYR A 147 -9.47 13.28 11.92
C TYR A 147 -8.54 13.27 10.71
N GLY A 148 -9.07 13.62 9.57
CA GLY A 148 -8.35 13.61 8.29
C GLY A 148 -7.47 14.84 8.01
N TYR A 149 -6.94 15.53 9.01
CA TYR A 149 -6.11 16.74 8.82
C TYR A 149 -4.83 16.50 8.01
N ASN A 150 -4.37 15.26 7.94
CA ASN A 150 -3.26 14.83 7.07
C ASN A 150 -3.66 14.68 5.60
N MET A 151 -4.96 14.69 5.30
CA MET A 151 -5.49 14.58 3.93
C MET A 151 -5.94 15.94 3.37
N GLY A 152 -6.09 16.97 4.24
CA GLY A 152 -6.54 18.30 3.88
C GLY A 152 -7.42 18.93 4.95
N ASP A 153 -8.12 20.00 4.58
CA ASP A 153 -9.03 20.70 5.49
C ASP A 153 -10.18 19.80 5.94
N VAL A 154 -10.49 19.83 7.23
CA VAL A 154 -11.60 19.09 7.83
C VAL A 154 -12.80 20.01 8.02
N LEU A 155 -13.98 19.55 7.62
CA LEU A 155 -15.25 20.28 7.79
C LEU A 155 -15.73 20.19 9.25
N PHE A 156 -14.99 20.86 10.16
CA PHE A 156 -15.27 20.82 11.58
C PHE A 156 -15.88 22.14 12.09
N LYS A 157 -17.06 22.02 12.65
CA LYS A 157 -17.73 23.10 13.38
C LYS A 157 -17.91 22.65 14.82
N PRO A 158 -17.12 23.19 15.79
CA PRO A 158 -17.29 22.90 17.21
C PRO A 158 -18.68 23.30 17.72
N THR A 159 -19.15 22.60 18.77
CA THR A 159 -20.52 22.71 19.28
C THR A 159 -20.91 24.15 19.66
N LEU A 160 -20.04 24.85 20.33
CA LEU A 160 -20.30 26.20 20.85
C LEU A 160 -19.63 27.31 20.04
N ALA A 161 -18.91 26.98 18.96
CA ALA A 161 -18.26 27.97 18.11
C ALA A 161 -19.30 28.79 17.34
N PHE A 162 -19.12 30.11 17.31
CA PHE A 162 -19.97 31.06 16.63
C PHE A 162 -19.14 32.26 16.10
N GLY A 163 -19.77 33.13 15.31
CA GLY A 163 -19.13 34.31 14.73
C GLY A 163 -18.19 33.97 13.58
N GLU A 164 -17.19 34.82 13.36
CA GLU A 164 -16.27 34.73 12.22
C GLU A 164 -15.39 33.46 12.24
N GLN A 165 -15.11 32.93 13.42
CA GLN A 165 -14.30 31.72 13.60
C GLN A 165 -15.14 30.50 13.98
N THR A 166 -16.27 30.31 13.30
CA THR A 166 -17.19 29.19 13.57
C THR A 166 -16.58 27.84 13.18
N PHE A 167 -15.81 27.78 12.12
CA PHE A 167 -15.22 26.55 11.60
C PHE A 167 -13.75 26.39 11.99
N ARG A 168 -13.29 25.15 12.11
CA ARG A 168 -11.91 24.78 12.44
C ARG A 168 -11.36 23.82 11.38
N PRO A 169 -11.00 24.33 10.19
CA PRO A 169 -10.56 23.47 9.09
C PRO A 169 -9.17 22.85 9.32
N THR A 170 -8.37 23.45 10.20
CA THR A 170 -7.02 22.99 10.50
C THR A 170 -6.93 22.34 11.88
N LYS A 171 -5.93 21.46 12.08
CA LYS A 171 -5.67 20.78 13.34
C LYS A 171 -5.41 21.78 14.49
N ASP A 172 -4.62 22.82 14.23
CA ASP A 172 -4.33 23.86 15.23
C ASP A 172 -5.61 24.60 15.64
N GLY A 173 -6.48 24.89 14.69
CA GLY A 173 -7.77 25.47 14.96
C GLY A 173 -8.68 24.57 15.79
N ALA A 174 -8.61 23.25 15.62
CA ALA A 174 -9.34 22.29 16.42
C ALA A 174 -8.78 22.17 17.85
N LEU A 175 -7.46 22.20 18.02
CA LEU A 175 -6.79 22.18 19.34
C LEU A 175 -7.05 23.45 20.16
N ALA A 176 -7.24 24.59 19.48
CA ALA A 176 -7.51 25.89 20.15
C ALA A 176 -8.95 26.03 20.69
N TYR A 177 -9.86 25.12 20.32
CA TYR A 177 -11.24 25.10 20.83
C TYR A 177 -11.35 24.37 22.16
#